data_680d9f3a8a52d4b7212a61825c928237
#
_entry.id   680d9f3a8a52d4b7212a61825c928237
#
_cell.length_a   1.000
_cell.length_b   1.000
_cell.length_c   1.000
_cell.angle_alpha   90.00
_cell.angle_beta   90.00
_cell.angle_gamma   90.00
#
_symmetry.space_group_name_H-M   'P 1'
#
loop_
_entity.id
_entity.type
_entity.pdbx_description
1 polymer ?
#
loop_
_entity_poly.entity_id
_entity_poly.type
_entity_poly.pdbx_seq_one_letter_code
_entity_poly.pdbx_strand_id
1 'polypeptide(L)'
;CGAYDYVTVEGSGGIVCPIDFDNSKLQLEDVIGELDLSSILIADAGLGTINGVVLTAEYMRARDLELKGIIFNNFHPGDVMEEDNIRMCEYYTGLPTLACVKPGDTALDMSADALAALYSE
;
A
#
# COMPACT_ATOMS: atom_id res chain seq x y z
N CYS A 1 12.30 16.72 -1.79
CA CYS A 1 13.18 17.22 -0.73
C CYS A 1 14.61 17.32 -1.21
N GLY A 2 15.23 18.52 -1.10
CA GLY A 2 16.63 18.72 -1.49
C GLY A 2 17.68 18.07 -0.58
N ALA A 3 17.29 17.58 0.60
CA ALA A 3 18.21 17.01 1.59
C ALA A 3 18.31 15.47 1.53
N TYR A 4 17.38 14.79 0.88
CA TYR A 4 17.30 13.33 0.84
C TYR A 4 16.99 12.86 -0.57
N ASP A 5 17.58 11.71 -0.96
CA ASP A 5 17.32 11.08 -2.26
C ASP A 5 15.95 10.41 -2.28
N TYR A 6 15.53 9.86 -1.15
CA TYR A 6 14.23 9.17 -0.97
C TYR A 6 13.54 9.64 0.29
N VAL A 7 12.23 9.84 0.19
CA VAL A 7 11.38 10.19 1.34
C VAL A 7 10.15 9.30 1.31
N THR A 8 9.87 8.64 2.43
CA THR A 8 8.67 7.83 2.63
C THR A 8 7.80 8.49 3.70
N VAL A 9 6.52 8.62 3.41
CA VAL A 9 5.53 9.12 4.37
C VAL A 9 4.61 7.97 4.74
N GLU A 10 4.49 7.69 6.04
CA GLU A 10 3.55 6.70 6.54
C GLU A 10 2.22 7.39 6.89
N GLY A 11 1.12 6.83 6.39
CA GLY A 11 -0.21 7.25 6.77
C GLY A 11 -0.61 6.73 8.15
N SER A 12 -1.49 7.44 8.83
CA SER A 12 -1.91 7.11 10.21
C SER A 12 -3.20 6.26 10.27
N GLY A 13 -3.40 5.40 9.31
CA GLY A 13 -4.60 4.56 9.25
C GLY A 13 -4.87 4.10 7.84
N GLY A 14 -6.14 3.89 7.48
CA GLY A 14 -6.53 3.59 6.11
C GLY A 14 -6.54 4.85 5.24
N ILE A 15 -6.88 4.67 3.96
CA ILE A 15 -6.91 5.80 3.01
C ILE A 15 -7.97 6.85 3.39
N VAL A 16 -9.08 6.42 3.95
CA VAL A 16 -10.11 7.32 4.50
C VAL A 16 -9.71 7.68 5.93
N CYS A 17 -8.89 8.69 6.06
CA CYS A 17 -8.33 9.09 7.35
C CYS A 17 -8.32 10.62 7.48
N PRO A 18 -9.10 11.19 8.41
CA PRO A 18 -9.05 12.63 8.66
C PRO A 18 -7.72 13.00 9.33
N ILE A 19 -7.07 14.02 8.81
CA ILE A 19 -5.85 14.61 9.37
C ILE A 19 -6.19 15.83 10.22
N ASP A 20 -7.02 16.73 9.70
CA ASP A 20 -7.55 17.87 10.43
C ASP A 20 -9.04 18.04 10.11
N PHE A 21 -9.86 17.39 10.90
CA PHE A 21 -11.32 17.42 10.68
C PHE A 21 -11.96 18.72 11.13
N ASP A 22 -11.49 19.33 12.21
CA ASP A 22 -12.18 20.44 12.83
C ASP A 22 -12.06 21.75 12.03
N ASN A 23 -10.88 22.03 11.48
CA ASN A 23 -10.59 23.29 10.81
C ASN A 23 -10.66 23.18 9.27
N SER A 24 -9.72 22.45 8.67
CA SER A 24 -9.56 22.42 7.22
C SER A 24 -10.28 21.28 6.53
N LYS A 25 -10.83 20.32 7.30
CA LYS A 25 -11.41 19.07 6.76
C LYS A 25 -10.40 18.24 5.94
N LEU A 26 -9.12 18.40 6.23
CA LEU A 26 -8.03 17.75 5.52
C LEU A 26 -8.03 16.24 5.77
N GLN A 27 -7.99 15.48 4.69
CA GLN A 27 -7.91 14.02 4.68
C GLN A 27 -6.52 13.57 4.23
N LEU A 28 -6.18 12.31 4.51
CA LEU A 28 -4.94 11.72 4.01
C LEU A 28 -4.87 11.75 2.48
N GLU A 29 -5.99 11.47 1.80
CA GLU A 29 -6.07 11.50 0.35
C GLU A 29 -5.74 12.89 -0.24
N ASP A 30 -6.10 13.96 0.45
CA ASP A 30 -5.79 15.32 0.03
C ASP A 30 -4.27 15.58 0.07
N VAL A 31 -3.60 15.08 1.10
CA VAL A 31 -2.13 15.18 1.21
C VAL A 31 -1.45 14.43 0.07
N ILE A 32 -1.89 13.21 -0.21
CA ILE A 32 -1.35 12.40 -1.31
C ILE A 32 -1.53 13.13 -2.64
N GLY A 33 -2.73 13.65 -2.90
CA GLY A 33 -3.06 14.34 -4.14
C GLY A 33 -2.30 15.68 -4.30
N GLU A 34 -2.26 16.49 -3.25
CA GLU A 34 -1.59 17.80 -3.29
C GLU A 34 -0.07 17.69 -3.47
N LEU A 35 0.53 16.63 -2.93
CA LEU A 35 1.96 16.38 -3.04
C LEU A 35 2.33 15.49 -4.22
N ASP A 36 1.34 15.04 -5.00
CA ASP A 36 1.51 14.13 -6.14
C ASP A 36 2.34 12.89 -5.78
N LEU A 37 1.95 12.23 -4.68
CA LEU A 37 2.67 11.08 -4.16
C LEU A 37 2.16 9.78 -4.77
N SER A 38 3.09 8.92 -5.19
CA SER A 38 2.77 7.51 -5.42
C SER A 38 2.63 6.78 -4.10
N SER A 39 1.75 5.79 -4.06
CA SER A 39 1.48 5.03 -2.83
C SER A 39 1.76 3.54 -3.03
N ILE A 40 2.06 2.86 -1.94
CA ILE A 40 1.99 1.40 -1.82
C ILE A 40 1.01 1.05 -0.71
N LEU A 41 0.32 -0.07 -0.86
CA LEU A 41 -0.62 -0.56 0.14
C LEU A 41 0.02 -1.67 0.96
N ILE A 42 0.00 -1.52 2.28
CA ILE A 42 0.38 -2.59 3.20
C ILE A 42 -0.90 -3.26 3.67
N ALA A 43 -1.02 -4.56 3.42
CA ALA A 43 -2.20 -5.34 3.77
C ALA A 43 -1.80 -6.59 4.57
N ASP A 44 -2.66 -7.03 5.47
CA ASP A 44 -2.51 -8.33 6.10
C ASP A 44 -2.77 -9.45 5.09
N ALA A 45 -2.07 -10.57 5.19
CA ALA A 45 -2.29 -11.71 4.29
C ALA A 45 -3.52 -12.56 4.68
N GLY A 46 -4.05 -12.36 5.88
CA GLY A 46 -5.08 -13.18 6.48
C GLY A 46 -6.50 -12.90 6.02
N LEU A 47 -7.45 -13.46 6.77
CA LEU A 47 -8.88 -13.37 6.47
C LEU A 47 -9.37 -11.92 6.41
N GLY A 48 -10.18 -11.63 5.41
CA GLY A 48 -10.78 -10.30 5.21
C GLY A 48 -9.97 -9.34 4.35
N THR A 49 -8.74 -9.70 3.98
CA THR A 49 -7.85 -8.81 3.24
C THR A 49 -8.34 -8.51 1.82
N ILE A 50 -8.98 -9.46 1.15
CA ILE A 50 -9.50 -9.26 -0.21
C ILE A 50 -10.45 -8.06 -0.23
N ASN A 51 -11.40 -8.04 0.68
CA ASN A 51 -12.36 -6.93 0.80
C ASN A 51 -11.64 -5.58 1.04
N GLY A 52 -10.75 -5.53 2.02
CA GLY A 52 -10.03 -4.30 2.36
C GLY A 52 -9.15 -3.79 1.24
N VAL A 53 -8.40 -4.68 0.59
CA VAL A 53 -7.50 -4.34 -0.51
C VAL A 53 -8.29 -3.85 -1.73
N VAL A 54 -9.32 -4.57 -2.14
CA VAL A 54 -10.11 -4.20 -3.33
C VAL A 54 -10.82 -2.86 -3.11
N LEU A 55 -11.46 -2.66 -1.96
CA LEU A 55 -12.14 -1.41 -1.65
C LEU A 55 -11.16 -0.22 -1.60
N THR A 56 -9.99 -0.40 -1.00
CA THR A 56 -8.96 0.64 -0.94
C THR A 56 -8.45 0.99 -2.35
N ALA A 57 -8.15 -0.01 -3.16
CA ALA A 57 -7.67 0.20 -4.53
C ALA A 57 -8.71 0.93 -5.39
N GLU A 58 -9.98 0.53 -5.31
CA GLU A 58 -11.07 1.18 -6.05
C GLU A 58 -11.31 2.62 -5.57
N TYR A 59 -11.26 2.85 -4.26
CA TYR A 59 -11.37 4.19 -3.68
C TYR A 59 -10.27 5.12 -4.19
N MET A 60 -9.02 4.65 -4.20
CA MET A 60 -7.89 5.42 -4.68
C MET A 60 -7.97 5.68 -6.18
N ARG A 61 -8.33 4.66 -6.96
CA ARG A 61 -8.50 4.79 -8.41
C ARG A 61 -9.57 5.82 -8.78
N ALA A 62 -10.69 5.83 -8.07
CA ALA A 62 -11.77 6.80 -8.30
C ALA A 62 -11.35 8.25 -8.04
N ARG A 63 -10.25 8.47 -7.32
CA ARG A 63 -9.68 9.78 -6.99
C ARG A 63 -8.39 10.09 -7.73
N ASP A 64 -8.05 9.29 -8.72
CA ASP A 64 -6.81 9.42 -9.50
C ASP A 64 -5.53 9.41 -8.64
N LEU A 65 -5.57 8.67 -7.53
CA LEU A 65 -4.41 8.46 -6.66
C LEU A 65 -3.65 7.22 -7.11
N GLU A 66 -2.35 7.38 -7.37
CA GLU A 66 -1.53 6.27 -7.85
C GLU A 66 -1.21 5.27 -6.75
N LEU A 67 -1.54 4.00 -7.01
CA LEU A 67 -1.18 2.87 -6.16
C LEU A 67 -0.30 1.92 -6.95
N LYS A 68 0.98 1.81 -6.58
CA LYS A 68 1.99 1.06 -7.34
C LYS A 68 1.96 -0.43 -7.10
N GLY A 69 1.47 -0.87 -5.95
CA GLY A 69 1.39 -2.28 -5.62
C GLY A 69 1.08 -2.52 -4.16
N ILE A 70 1.15 -3.79 -3.78
CA ILE A 70 0.74 -4.27 -2.47
C ILE A 70 1.90 -5.02 -1.82
N ILE A 71 2.14 -4.77 -0.54
CA ILE A 71 2.99 -5.59 0.33
C ILE A 71 2.06 -6.31 1.31
N PHE A 72 2.15 -7.65 1.34
CA PHE A 72 1.39 -8.45 2.27
C PHE A 72 2.21 -8.74 3.53
N ASN A 73 1.68 -8.34 4.67
CA ASN A 73 2.28 -8.54 5.98
C ASN A 73 1.68 -9.77 6.68
N ASN A 74 2.40 -10.32 7.66
CA ASN A 74 2.02 -11.51 8.40
C ASN A 74 1.72 -12.72 7.49
N PHE A 75 2.51 -12.87 6.44
CA PHE A 75 2.37 -13.97 5.49
C PHE A 75 3.05 -15.23 6.02
N HIS A 76 2.35 -16.36 5.91
CA HIS A 76 2.86 -17.69 6.27
C HIS A 76 2.99 -18.55 5.01
N PRO A 77 4.21 -18.76 4.49
CA PRO A 77 4.41 -19.61 3.31
C PRO A 77 3.80 -21.00 3.49
N GLY A 78 3.06 -21.46 2.48
CA GLY A 78 2.35 -22.73 2.53
C GLY A 78 0.93 -22.66 3.08
N ASP A 79 0.51 -21.53 3.62
CA ASP A 79 -0.90 -21.32 4.00
C ASP A 79 -1.73 -21.08 2.74
N VAL A 80 -2.58 -22.05 2.42
CA VAL A 80 -3.38 -22.05 1.19
C VAL A 80 -4.34 -20.87 1.12
N MET A 81 -4.94 -20.49 2.25
CA MET A 81 -5.87 -19.35 2.31
C MET A 81 -5.14 -18.04 2.04
N GLU A 82 -3.98 -17.83 2.65
CA GLU A 82 -3.21 -16.61 2.48
C GLU A 82 -2.66 -16.48 1.05
N GLU A 83 -2.13 -17.56 0.50
CA GLU A 83 -1.67 -17.61 -0.90
C GLU A 83 -2.81 -17.32 -1.88
N ASP A 84 -4.00 -17.86 -1.62
CA ASP A 84 -5.19 -17.61 -2.44
C ASP A 84 -5.68 -16.16 -2.30
N ASN A 85 -5.64 -15.60 -1.09
CA ASN A 85 -5.97 -14.19 -0.85
C ASN A 85 -5.08 -13.26 -1.67
N ILE A 86 -3.78 -13.50 -1.71
CA ILE A 86 -2.82 -12.71 -2.50
C ILE A 86 -3.19 -12.78 -3.98
N ARG A 87 -3.43 -13.97 -4.51
CA ARG A 87 -3.80 -14.18 -5.90
C ARG A 87 -5.12 -13.46 -6.25
N MET A 88 -6.11 -13.50 -5.36
CA MET A 88 -7.38 -12.83 -5.57
C MET A 88 -7.23 -11.29 -5.53
N CYS A 89 -6.41 -10.77 -4.64
CA CYS A 89 -6.10 -9.34 -4.60
C CYS A 89 -5.46 -8.86 -5.91
N GLU A 90 -4.48 -9.59 -6.42
CA GLU A 90 -3.86 -9.28 -7.71
C GLU A 90 -4.88 -9.30 -8.86
N TYR A 91 -5.73 -10.31 -8.89
CA TYR A 91 -6.75 -10.45 -9.93
C TYR A 91 -7.75 -9.30 -9.92
N TYR A 92 -8.31 -8.97 -8.75
CA TYR A 92 -9.35 -7.93 -8.66
C TYR A 92 -8.81 -6.51 -8.79
N THR A 93 -7.59 -6.26 -8.37
CA THR A 93 -7.01 -4.90 -8.42
C THR A 93 -6.18 -4.64 -9.67
N GLY A 94 -5.63 -5.68 -10.29
CA GLY A 94 -4.63 -5.55 -11.34
C GLY A 94 -3.27 -5.05 -10.85
N LEU A 95 -3.07 -4.99 -9.54
CA LEU A 95 -1.83 -4.48 -8.94
C LEU A 95 -0.86 -5.63 -8.62
N PRO A 96 0.45 -5.41 -8.76
CA PRO A 96 1.43 -6.43 -8.42
C PRO A 96 1.60 -6.58 -6.90
N THR A 97 1.91 -7.79 -6.45
CA THR A 97 2.48 -8.02 -5.12
C THR A 97 3.96 -7.66 -5.16
N LEU A 98 4.34 -6.64 -4.39
CA LEU A 98 5.73 -6.15 -4.35
C LEU A 98 6.61 -7.00 -3.45
N ALA A 99 6.08 -7.45 -2.32
CA ALA A 99 6.74 -8.31 -1.36
C ALA A 99 5.74 -8.97 -0.43
N CYS A 100 6.15 -10.08 0.19
CA CYS A 100 5.45 -10.71 1.30
C CYS A 100 6.37 -10.72 2.52
N VAL A 101 5.87 -10.25 3.66
CA VAL A 101 6.62 -10.14 4.91
C VAL A 101 6.11 -11.19 5.88
N LYS A 102 7.00 -12.06 6.33
CA LYS A 102 6.70 -13.09 7.33
C LYS A 102 6.84 -12.54 8.74
N PRO A 103 6.13 -13.11 9.72
CA PRO A 103 6.38 -12.77 11.12
C PRO A 103 7.87 -12.91 11.48
N GLY A 104 8.44 -11.87 12.08
CA GLY A 104 9.85 -11.83 12.47
C GLY A 104 10.83 -11.36 11.39
N ASP A 105 10.38 -11.15 10.16
CA ASP A 105 11.22 -10.56 9.11
C ASP A 105 11.64 -9.13 9.49
N THR A 106 12.90 -8.81 9.22
CA THR A 106 13.48 -7.47 9.48
C THR A 106 13.83 -6.73 8.20
N ALA A 107 13.62 -7.34 7.03
CA ALA A 107 13.89 -6.77 5.72
C ALA A 107 12.85 -7.23 4.71
N LEU A 108 12.64 -6.43 3.67
CA LEU A 108 11.79 -6.79 2.53
C LEU A 108 12.54 -7.75 1.60
N ASP A 109 11.84 -8.77 1.12
CA ASP A 109 12.33 -9.65 0.07
C ASP A 109 12.12 -9.00 -1.31
N MET A 110 12.89 -7.96 -1.57
CA MET A 110 12.95 -7.29 -2.86
C MET A 110 14.32 -6.66 -3.07
N SER A 111 14.73 -6.55 -4.33
CA SER A 111 16.01 -5.94 -4.68
C SER A 111 16.05 -4.44 -4.37
N ALA A 112 17.24 -3.90 -4.16
CA ALA A 112 17.42 -2.46 -3.97
C ALA A 112 16.93 -1.66 -5.20
N ASP A 113 17.16 -2.18 -6.40
CA ASP A 113 16.69 -1.55 -7.65
C ASP A 113 15.16 -1.53 -7.74
N ALA A 114 14.50 -2.63 -7.39
CA ALA A 114 13.04 -2.71 -7.35
C ALA A 114 12.46 -1.74 -6.32
N LEU A 115 13.08 -1.63 -5.15
CA LEU A 115 12.68 -0.69 -4.11
C LEU A 115 12.86 0.76 -4.57
N ALA A 116 14.00 1.09 -5.15
CA ALA A 116 14.27 2.43 -5.68
C ALA A 116 13.29 2.84 -6.78
N ALA A 117 12.86 1.88 -7.62
CA ALA A 117 11.89 2.12 -8.69
C ALA A 117 10.50 2.57 -8.17
N LEU A 118 10.16 2.27 -6.92
CA LEU A 118 8.90 2.73 -6.32
C LEU A 118 8.87 4.25 -6.11
N TYR A 119 10.02 4.90 -6.04
CA TYR A 119 10.14 6.35 -5.87
C TYR A 119 10.22 7.11 -7.19
N SER A 120 10.31 6.42 -8.30
CA SER A 120 10.31 7.05 -9.63
C SER A 120 8.87 7.33 -10.09
N GLU A 121 8.68 8.43 -10.74
CA GLU A 121 7.43 8.81 -11.38
C GLU A 121 7.16 8.03 -12.67
#